data_c5ef6dc8943619666c9b117bbbf936b3
#
_entry.id   c5ef6dc8943619666c9b117bbbf936b3
#
_cell.length_a   1.000
_cell.length_b   1.000
_cell.length_c   1.000
_cell.angle_alpha   90.00
_cell.angle_beta   90.00
_cell.angle_gamma   90.00
#
_symmetry.space_group_name_H-M   'P 1'
#
loop_
_entity.id
_entity.type
_entity.pdbx_description
1 polymer ?
#
loop_
_entity_poly.entity_id
_entity_poly.type
_entity_poly.pdbx_seq_one_letter_code
_entity_poly.pdbx_strand_id
1 'polypeptide(L)'
;MGVFVDMQNDGAAKGFWVFTSFVRRKHVDSVLMRRKPGQQLAKKLSAIDLIAIGVGATIGAGVYILVGTVAREQTGPALTISFFIAGIAAALSAFCYAELACRCPSAGSAYHYTYICIGEGAAWLVGWALILEYTIGGSAIARGLTPNLALFFGGEDNLPSYLARHTIPGLGIVVDPSAAVLVLVVTVLLCMGIKESSLAQAIVTTVNICGMLFIIIAGGYLAFKTGWIGYELPSGYFPLGLNGMLAGSAVVFFSFIGFDVVASTAEEVKNPQRDLPLGIGIALSICCILYMLVSVVIVGLVPYFALDPDTPISSAFASHGMQWAVYIITTGAVTALCASLMGSLLPQPRMFMAMARDGLLPSFFSDINEQTQVPVKSTIAIGFLAAALAFFMDVSQLAGMVSVGTLLAFTAVAVSVLILRYVPPDEVPLPSSLHESVDSMSLQSSGGDIQEVSSQNFKGSLNYSDSSQCLVDKAGISIAHPLLQKCIAQDGILFGLSFHDAIQVICSFASCQLHR
;
A
#
# COMPACT_ATOMS: atom_id res chain seq x y z
N MET A 1 -50.18 -20.51 28.91
CA MET A 1 -48.98 -21.34 28.55
C MET A 1 -48.56 -21.14 27.09
N GLY A 2 -49.01 -20.08 26.42
CA GLY A 2 -48.76 -19.78 25.01
C GLY A 2 -47.85 -18.59 24.72
N VAL A 3 -47.35 -17.86 25.74
CA VAL A 3 -46.56 -16.62 25.55
C VAL A 3 -45.04 -16.84 25.69
N PHE A 4 -44.61 -17.99 26.19
CA PHE A 4 -43.18 -18.29 26.38
C PHE A 4 -42.50 -18.99 25.18
N VAL A 5 -43.27 -19.46 24.18
CA VAL A 5 -42.70 -20.19 23.02
C VAL A 5 -42.26 -19.25 21.92
N ASP A 6 -42.83 -18.03 21.82
CA ASP A 6 -42.49 -17.06 20.77
C ASP A 6 -41.18 -16.29 21.03
N MET A 7 -40.75 -16.14 22.29
CA MET A 7 -39.51 -15.42 22.60
C MET A 7 -38.22 -16.18 22.25
N GLN A 8 -38.27 -17.52 22.23
CA GLN A 8 -37.10 -18.35 21.88
C GLN A 8 -36.90 -18.50 20.37
N ASN A 9 -37.96 -18.42 19.57
CA ASN A 9 -37.88 -18.47 18.12
C ASN A 9 -37.40 -17.15 17.49
N ASP A 10 -37.79 -16.02 18.09
CA ASP A 10 -37.32 -14.70 17.61
C ASP A 10 -35.83 -14.47 17.81
N GLY A 11 -35.24 -15.02 18.88
CA GLY A 11 -33.79 -14.91 19.11
C GLY A 11 -32.96 -15.76 18.14
N ALA A 12 -33.42 -16.98 17.86
CA ALA A 12 -32.75 -17.86 16.89
C ALA A 12 -32.90 -17.35 15.45
N ALA A 13 -34.08 -16.84 15.09
CA ALA A 13 -34.32 -16.20 13.79
C ALA A 13 -33.46 -14.94 13.61
N LYS A 14 -33.40 -14.05 14.61
CA LYS A 14 -32.54 -12.87 14.59
C LYS A 14 -31.06 -13.25 14.49
N GLY A 15 -30.59 -14.23 15.24
CA GLY A 15 -29.21 -14.75 15.16
C GLY A 15 -28.89 -15.33 13.78
N PHE A 16 -29.81 -16.07 13.18
CA PHE A 16 -29.64 -16.60 11.83
C PHE A 16 -29.60 -15.51 10.76
N TRP A 17 -30.47 -14.51 10.85
CA TRP A 17 -30.45 -13.33 9.95
C TRP A 17 -29.15 -12.52 10.06
N VAL A 18 -28.63 -12.32 11.26
CA VAL A 18 -27.34 -11.65 11.48
C VAL A 18 -26.20 -12.45 10.85
N PHE A 19 -26.19 -13.77 11.02
CA PHE A 19 -25.14 -14.62 10.45
C PHE A 19 -25.19 -14.66 8.91
N THR A 20 -26.38 -14.76 8.32
CA THR A 20 -26.55 -14.71 6.85
C THR A 20 -26.16 -13.36 6.27
N SER A 21 -26.40 -12.25 6.96
CA SER A 21 -25.93 -10.93 6.55
C SER A 21 -24.40 -10.82 6.59
N PHE A 22 -23.75 -11.46 7.56
CA PHE A 22 -22.28 -11.45 7.70
C PHE A 22 -21.56 -12.17 6.54
N VAL A 23 -22.17 -13.18 5.95
CA VAL A 23 -21.62 -14.00 4.85
C VAL A 23 -22.10 -13.53 3.48
N ARG A 24 -22.93 -12.47 3.41
CA ARG A 24 -23.46 -11.93 2.16
C ARG A 24 -22.32 -11.44 1.26
N ARG A 25 -22.22 -12.00 0.05
CA ARG A 25 -21.24 -11.61 -0.97
C ARG A 25 -21.85 -10.61 -1.96
N LYS A 26 -21.04 -9.80 -2.58
CA LYS A 26 -21.45 -8.74 -3.52
C LYS A 26 -21.06 -9.15 -4.94
N HIS A 27 -21.99 -9.00 -5.89
CA HIS A 27 -21.70 -9.18 -7.31
C HIS A 27 -20.87 -8.00 -7.87
N VAL A 28 -19.87 -8.29 -8.69
CA VAL A 28 -19.00 -7.28 -9.32
C VAL A 28 -19.79 -6.32 -10.19
N ASP A 29 -20.77 -6.83 -10.96
CA ASP A 29 -21.64 -6.01 -11.82
C ASP A 29 -22.46 -4.99 -11.03
N SER A 30 -22.83 -5.32 -9.79
CA SER A 30 -23.56 -4.40 -8.93
C SER A 30 -22.74 -3.17 -8.54
N VAL A 31 -21.42 -3.27 -8.55
CA VAL A 31 -20.50 -2.14 -8.30
C VAL A 31 -20.50 -1.18 -9.48
N LEU A 32 -20.56 -1.73 -10.69
CA LEU A 32 -20.56 -0.95 -11.94
C LEU A 32 -21.94 -0.37 -12.27
N MET A 33 -23.03 -1.13 -12.05
CA MET A 33 -24.40 -0.73 -12.41
C MET A 33 -25.07 0.24 -11.44
N ARG A 34 -24.68 0.27 -10.17
CA ARG A 34 -25.26 1.17 -9.15
C ARG A 34 -24.83 2.63 -9.25
N ARG A 35 -24.01 2.98 -10.24
CA ARG A 35 -23.49 4.34 -10.41
C ARG A 35 -24.54 5.24 -11.04
N LYS A 36 -25.12 6.15 -10.26
CA LYS A 36 -25.97 7.23 -10.79
C LYS A 36 -25.11 8.13 -11.70
N PRO A 37 -25.67 8.63 -12.82
CA PRO A 37 -25.01 9.68 -13.59
C PRO A 37 -24.66 10.86 -12.68
N GLY A 38 -23.40 11.32 -12.67
CA GLY A 38 -22.91 12.38 -11.79
C GLY A 38 -22.20 11.94 -10.50
N GLN A 39 -22.25 10.65 -10.14
CA GLN A 39 -21.53 10.10 -8.96
C GLN A 39 -20.29 9.24 -9.35
N GLN A 40 -19.65 9.57 -10.45
CA GLN A 40 -18.45 8.87 -10.89
C GLN A 40 -17.20 9.70 -10.60
N LEU A 41 -16.13 9.03 -10.16
CA LEU A 41 -14.82 9.64 -10.05
C LEU A 41 -14.25 9.94 -11.45
N ALA A 42 -13.42 10.99 -11.55
CA ALA A 42 -12.85 11.40 -12.83
C ALA A 42 -11.77 10.43 -13.29
N LYS A 43 -11.92 9.79 -14.44
CA LYS A 43 -10.89 8.93 -15.06
C LYS A 43 -9.80 9.77 -15.71
N LYS A 44 -8.86 10.27 -14.91
CA LYS A 44 -7.78 11.18 -15.35
C LYS A 44 -6.39 10.57 -15.24
N LEU A 45 -6.17 9.55 -14.40
CA LEU A 45 -4.86 8.98 -14.11
C LEU A 45 -4.33 8.13 -15.27
N SER A 46 -3.04 8.30 -15.56
CA SER A 46 -2.24 7.49 -16.48
C SER A 46 -1.29 6.56 -15.72
N ALA A 47 -0.61 5.63 -16.41
CA ALA A 47 0.40 4.77 -15.81
C ALA A 47 1.53 5.55 -15.12
N ILE A 48 1.95 6.68 -15.67
CA ILE A 48 3.00 7.52 -15.06
C ILE A 48 2.52 8.13 -13.74
N ASP A 49 1.27 8.61 -13.69
CA ASP A 49 0.67 9.13 -12.45
C ASP A 49 0.61 8.04 -11.38
N LEU A 50 0.27 6.80 -11.76
CA LEU A 50 0.22 5.66 -10.86
C LEU A 50 1.61 5.28 -10.32
N ILE A 51 2.64 5.32 -11.16
CA ILE A 51 4.03 5.12 -10.73
C ILE A 51 4.44 6.19 -9.73
N ALA A 52 4.13 7.46 -10.01
CA ALA A 52 4.46 8.57 -9.11
C ALA A 52 3.72 8.46 -7.77
N ILE A 53 2.44 8.09 -7.79
CA ILE A 53 1.64 7.84 -6.58
C ILE A 53 2.24 6.66 -5.79
N GLY A 54 2.52 5.54 -6.46
CA GLY A 54 3.05 4.34 -5.84
C GLY A 54 4.43 4.57 -5.22
N VAL A 55 5.36 5.15 -5.98
CA VAL A 55 6.71 5.47 -5.47
C VAL A 55 6.63 6.48 -4.33
N GLY A 56 5.84 7.55 -4.48
CA GLY A 56 5.72 8.59 -3.46
C GLY A 56 5.01 8.13 -2.19
N ALA A 57 4.02 7.22 -2.29
CA ALA A 57 3.38 6.62 -1.13
C ALA A 57 4.31 5.66 -0.38
N THR A 58 5.16 4.94 -1.12
CA THR A 58 6.06 3.90 -0.57
C THR A 58 7.34 4.51 0.01
N ILE A 59 8.00 5.47 -0.70
CA ILE A 59 9.22 6.10 -0.20
C ILE A 59 8.86 7.17 0.83
N GLY A 60 9.12 6.87 2.09
CA GLY A 60 8.82 7.76 3.22
C GLY A 60 9.76 7.52 4.39
N ALA A 61 9.22 7.51 5.60
CA ALA A 61 9.94 7.26 6.83
C ALA A 61 10.73 5.93 6.82
N GLY A 62 10.28 4.95 6.05
CA GLY A 62 10.90 3.62 5.97
C GLY A 62 12.37 3.62 5.60
N VAL A 63 12.77 4.40 4.60
CA VAL A 63 14.19 4.46 4.19
C VAL A 63 14.96 5.55 4.92
N TYR A 64 14.33 6.68 5.25
CA TYR A 64 15.04 7.79 5.89
C TYR A 64 15.29 7.61 7.39
N ILE A 65 14.44 6.83 8.07
CA ILE A 65 14.50 6.61 9.53
C ILE A 65 14.84 5.16 9.85
N LEU A 66 14.08 4.16 9.32
CA LEU A 66 14.25 2.77 9.71
C LEU A 66 15.61 2.17 9.33
N VAL A 67 16.29 2.70 8.30
CA VAL A 67 17.64 2.27 7.93
C VAL A 67 18.60 2.32 9.13
N GLY A 68 18.57 3.40 9.92
CA GLY A 68 19.44 3.55 11.09
C GLY A 68 19.09 2.58 12.22
N THR A 69 17.82 2.58 12.61
CA THR A 69 17.34 1.76 13.73
C THR A 69 17.51 0.27 13.45
N VAL A 70 17.09 -0.19 12.25
CA VAL A 70 17.16 -1.62 11.90
C VAL A 70 18.61 -2.09 11.70
N ALA A 71 19.47 -1.27 11.08
CA ALA A 71 20.88 -1.59 10.98
C ALA A 71 21.53 -1.75 12.35
N ARG A 72 21.22 -0.83 13.27
CA ARG A 72 21.81 -0.79 14.60
C ARG A 72 21.35 -1.94 15.49
N GLU A 73 20.06 -2.25 15.49
CA GLU A 73 19.44 -3.15 16.47
C GLU A 73 19.29 -4.59 15.98
N GLN A 74 19.21 -4.81 14.66
CA GLN A 74 18.78 -6.10 14.14
C GLN A 74 19.70 -6.70 13.06
N THR A 75 20.12 -5.93 12.06
CA THR A 75 20.74 -6.51 10.87
C THR A 75 22.23 -6.27 10.74
N GLY A 76 22.74 -5.16 11.27
CA GLY A 76 24.09 -4.70 10.97
C GLY A 76 24.30 -4.44 9.47
N PRO A 77 25.47 -4.82 8.91
CA PRO A 77 25.78 -4.70 7.49
C PRO A 77 24.84 -5.47 6.56
N ALA A 78 24.14 -6.49 7.05
CA ALA A 78 23.24 -7.32 6.27
C ALA A 78 21.89 -6.64 5.93
N LEU A 79 21.69 -5.36 6.27
CA LEU A 79 20.48 -4.58 6.02
C LEU A 79 20.03 -4.65 4.55
N THR A 80 20.96 -4.63 3.60
CA THR A 80 20.65 -4.71 2.16
C THR A 80 19.93 -6.02 1.80
N ILE A 81 20.37 -7.14 2.40
CA ILE A 81 19.71 -8.44 2.18
C ILE A 81 18.32 -8.42 2.81
N SER A 82 18.16 -7.78 3.96
CA SER A 82 16.85 -7.62 4.60
C SER A 82 15.87 -6.84 3.74
N PHE A 83 16.31 -5.74 3.09
CA PHE A 83 15.48 -5.02 2.11
C PHE A 83 15.14 -5.87 0.88
N PHE A 84 16.08 -6.68 0.40
CA PHE A 84 15.81 -7.58 -0.73
C PHE A 84 14.75 -8.64 -0.40
N ILE A 85 14.86 -9.30 0.76
CA ILE A 85 13.88 -10.28 1.22
C ILE A 85 12.50 -9.63 1.41
N ALA A 86 12.45 -8.47 2.05
CA ALA A 86 11.23 -7.70 2.24
C ALA A 86 10.61 -7.26 0.91
N GLY A 87 11.44 -6.87 -0.06
CA GLY A 87 11.02 -6.52 -1.42
C GLY A 87 10.37 -7.70 -2.16
N ILE A 88 10.89 -8.91 -2.02
CA ILE A 88 10.29 -10.13 -2.58
C ILE A 88 8.92 -10.39 -1.93
N ALA A 89 8.83 -10.30 -0.59
CA ALA A 89 7.56 -10.50 0.12
C ALA A 89 6.51 -9.46 -0.29
N ALA A 90 6.92 -8.19 -0.44
CA ALA A 90 6.06 -7.11 -0.93
C ALA A 90 5.62 -7.35 -2.38
N ALA A 91 6.50 -7.85 -3.25
CA ALA A 91 6.16 -8.18 -4.63
C ALA A 91 5.10 -9.28 -4.74
N LEU A 92 5.16 -10.32 -3.89
CA LEU A 92 4.13 -11.37 -3.84
C LEU A 92 2.76 -10.79 -3.46
N SER A 93 2.71 -9.92 -2.46
CA SER A 93 1.48 -9.22 -2.08
C SER A 93 0.99 -8.29 -3.19
N ALA A 94 1.90 -7.56 -3.83
CA ALA A 94 1.60 -6.65 -4.93
C ALA A 94 1.00 -7.36 -6.15
N PHE A 95 1.45 -8.58 -6.48
CA PHE A 95 0.84 -9.39 -7.53
C PHE A 95 -0.62 -9.76 -7.21
N CYS A 96 -0.93 -10.09 -5.94
CA CYS A 96 -2.31 -10.35 -5.53
C CYS A 96 -3.19 -9.10 -5.70
N TYR A 97 -2.69 -7.94 -5.28
CA TYR A 97 -3.40 -6.68 -5.48
C TYR A 97 -3.59 -6.33 -6.95
N ALA A 98 -2.56 -6.49 -7.77
CA ALA A 98 -2.62 -6.22 -9.21
C ALA A 98 -3.65 -7.11 -9.92
N GLU A 99 -3.70 -8.40 -9.58
CA GLU A 99 -4.69 -9.33 -10.16
C GLU A 99 -6.12 -8.92 -9.82
N LEU A 100 -6.41 -8.65 -8.53
CA LEU A 100 -7.74 -8.25 -8.12
C LEU A 100 -8.14 -6.87 -8.63
N ALA A 101 -7.20 -5.92 -8.67
CA ALA A 101 -7.43 -4.60 -9.23
C ALA A 101 -7.77 -4.62 -10.72
N CYS A 102 -7.21 -5.57 -11.49
CA CYS A 102 -7.56 -5.78 -12.89
C CYS A 102 -8.95 -6.38 -13.07
N ARG A 103 -9.31 -7.37 -12.23
CA ARG A 103 -10.59 -8.07 -12.34
C ARG A 103 -11.74 -7.25 -11.78
N CYS A 104 -11.51 -6.51 -10.71
CA CYS A 104 -12.50 -5.75 -9.96
C CYS A 104 -11.99 -4.33 -9.68
N PRO A 105 -11.84 -3.44 -10.69
CA PRO A 105 -11.36 -2.09 -10.48
C PRO A 105 -12.34 -1.29 -9.63
N SER A 106 -11.97 -1.04 -8.37
CA SER A 106 -12.81 -0.39 -7.38
C SER A 106 -12.01 0.51 -6.45
N ALA A 107 -12.59 1.67 -6.11
CA ALA A 107 -12.02 2.61 -5.17
C ALA A 107 -11.90 2.08 -3.73
N GLY A 108 -12.67 1.02 -3.40
CA GLY A 108 -12.61 0.36 -2.09
C GLY A 108 -11.43 -0.63 -1.94
N SER A 109 -10.67 -0.92 -3.02
CA SER A 109 -9.49 -1.81 -2.99
C SER A 109 -9.75 -3.09 -2.16
N ALA A 110 -8.90 -3.42 -1.19
CA ALA A 110 -9.01 -4.63 -0.36
C ALA A 110 -10.37 -4.81 0.32
N TYR A 111 -11.06 -3.72 0.72
CA TYR A 111 -12.43 -3.79 1.24
C TYR A 111 -13.37 -4.45 0.23
N HIS A 112 -13.38 -3.99 -1.03
CA HIS A 112 -14.26 -4.54 -2.05
C HIS A 112 -13.88 -5.97 -2.45
N TYR A 113 -12.59 -6.27 -2.56
CA TYR A 113 -12.12 -7.64 -2.87
C TYR A 113 -12.58 -8.63 -1.81
N THR A 114 -12.47 -8.24 -0.54
CA THR A 114 -12.94 -9.04 0.60
C THR A 114 -14.46 -9.20 0.58
N TYR A 115 -15.22 -8.14 0.21
CA TYR A 115 -16.68 -8.20 0.14
C TYR A 115 -17.17 -9.16 -0.95
N ILE A 116 -16.51 -9.16 -2.12
CA ILE A 116 -16.88 -10.04 -3.24
C ILE A 116 -16.53 -11.50 -2.91
N CYS A 117 -15.34 -11.76 -2.39
CA CYS A 117 -14.82 -13.11 -2.24
C CYS A 117 -15.20 -13.77 -0.91
N ILE A 118 -15.12 -13.04 0.20
CA ILE A 118 -15.32 -13.59 1.56
C ILE A 118 -16.70 -13.26 2.08
N GLY A 119 -17.07 -11.97 2.18
CA GLY A 119 -18.37 -11.52 2.64
C GLY A 119 -18.33 -10.17 3.35
N GLU A 120 -19.54 -9.68 3.71
CA GLU A 120 -19.77 -8.33 4.25
C GLU A 120 -19.06 -8.08 5.59
N GLY A 121 -19.13 -9.03 6.51
CA GLY A 121 -18.53 -8.87 7.84
C GLY A 121 -17.01 -8.77 7.81
N ALA A 122 -16.35 -9.65 7.02
CA ALA A 122 -14.92 -9.61 6.82
C ALA A 122 -14.50 -8.29 6.10
N ALA A 123 -15.26 -7.87 5.11
CA ALA A 123 -15.03 -6.63 4.39
C ALA A 123 -15.14 -5.41 5.31
N TRP A 124 -16.16 -5.35 6.16
CA TRP A 124 -16.34 -4.31 7.15
C TRP A 124 -15.12 -4.19 8.10
N LEU A 125 -14.65 -5.34 8.60
CA LEU A 125 -13.48 -5.40 9.47
C LEU A 125 -12.21 -4.90 8.75
N VAL A 126 -11.96 -5.39 7.52
CA VAL A 126 -10.80 -4.98 6.70
C VAL A 126 -10.89 -3.49 6.35
N GLY A 127 -12.07 -3.00 6.00
CA GLY A 127 -12.29 -1.57 5.68
C GLY A 127 -11.94 -0.67 6.86
N TRP A 128 -12.44 -0.97 8.05
CA TRP A 128 -12.12 -0.19 9.26
C TRP A 128 -10.65 -0.32 9.68
N ALA A 129 -10.07 -1.52 9.57
CA ALA A 129 -8.67 -1.74 9.89
C ALA A 129 -7.76 -0.87 9.00
N LEU A 130 -8.01 -0.82 7.69
CA LEU A 130 -7.26 0.00 6.75
C LEU A 130 -7.46 1.51 6.99
N ILE A 131 -8.70 1.95 7.24
CA ILE A 131 -8.98 3.36 7.54
C ILE A 131 -8.21 3.79 8.79
N LEU A 132 -8.28 2.99 9.86
CA LEU A 132 -7.57 3.27 11.10
C LEU A 132 -6.06 3.33 10.86
N GLU A 133 -5.53 2.35 10.15
CA GLU A 133 -4.11 2.23 9.85
C GLU A 133 -3.58 3.41 9.03
N TYR A 134 -4.23 3.76 7.92
CA TYR A 134 -3.82 4.91 7.12
C TYR A 134 -3.93 6.22 7.90
N THR A 135 -4.94 6.36 8.77
CA THR A 135 -5.09 7.57 9.61
C THR A 135 -3.96 7.67 10.63
N ILE A 136 -3.68 6.59 11.33
CA ILE A 136 -2.60 6.52 12.33
C ILE A 136 -1.23 6.65 11.64
N GLY A 137 -0.99 5.90 10.56
CA GLY A 137 0.25 5.94 9.79
C GLY A 137 0.51 7.34 9.21
N GLY A 138 -0.49 7.97 8.61
CA GLY A 138 -0.40 9.34 8.12
C GLY A 138 -0.07 10.34 9.23
N SER A 139 -0.69 10.21 10.41
CA SER A 139 -0.41 11.06 11.56
C SER A 139 1.02 10.87 12.08
N ALA A 140 1.51 9.63 12.11
CA ALA A 140 2.89 9.32 12.51
C ALA A 140 3.91 9.90 11.52
N ILE A 141 3.64 9.76 10.21
CA ILE A 141 4.47 10.35 9.14
C ILE A 141 4.52 11.87 9.28
N ALA A 142 3.39 12.53 9.54
CA ALA A 142 3.34 13.97 9.71
C ALA A 142 4.18 14.43 10.89
N ARG A 143 4.19 13.71 12.01
CA ARG A 143 5.04 13.99 13.16
C ARG A 143 6.54 13.80 12.90
N GLY A 144 6.91 12.96 11.96
CA GLY A 144 8.29 12.82 11.49
C GLY A 144 8.81 14.08 10.76
N LEU A 145 7.93 15.00 10.35
CA LEU A 145 8.33 16.23 9.68
C LEU A 145 9.10 17.16 10.62
N THR A 146 8.65 17.36 11.86
CA THR A 146 9.17 18.37 12.78
C THR A 146 10.67 18.21 13.08
N PRO A 147 11.22 17.02 13.41
CA PRO A 147 12.66 16.83 13.57
C PRO A 147 13.46 17.13 12.30
N ASN A 148 12.94 16.71 11.15
CA ASN A 148 13.59 16.98 9.87
C ASN A 148 13.56 18.49 9.52
N LEU A 149 12.46 19.18 9.84
CA LEU A 149 12.37 20.64 9.65
C LEU A 149 13.34 21.38 10.56
N ALA A 150 13.53 20.92 11.80
CA ALA A 150 14.46 21.52 12.76
C ALA A 150 15.90 21.55 12.25
N LEU A 151 16.32 20.57 11.42
CA LEU A 151 17.66 20.57 10.80
C LEU A 151 17.92 21.78 9.90
N PHE A 152 16.90 22.34 9.24
CA PHE A 152 17.05 23.55 8.43
C PHE A 152 17.32 24.80 9.28
N PHE A 153 16.86 24.81 10.53
CA PHE A 153 17.03 25.91 11.47
C PHE A 153 18.25 25.72 12.39
N GLY A 154 19.02 24.65 12.19
CA GLY A 154 20.19 24.36 12.99
C GLY A 154 19.91 23.69 14.34
N GLY A 155 18.79 23.02 14.47
CA GLY A 155 18.37 22.23 15.64
C GLY A 155 16.99 22.61 16.18
N GLU A 156 16.47 21.78 17.07
CA GLU A 156 15.12 21.97 17.65
C GLU A 156 15.01 23.28 18.46
N ASP A 157 16.08 23.71 19.13
CA ASP A 157 16.12 24.93 19.94
C ASP A 157 15.96 26.21 19.11
N ASN A 158 16.29 26.17 17.83
CA ASN A 158 16.21 27.32 16.91
C ASN A 158 14.90 27.34 16.11
N LEU A 159 14.04 26.34 16.28
CA LEU A 159 12.76 26.27 15.59
C LEU A 159 11.81 27.34 16.14
N PRO A 160 11.08 28.11 15.29
CA PRO A 160 10.07 29.05 15.76
C PRO A 160 9.07 28.36 16.68
N SER A 161 8.72 28.99 17.79
CA SER A 161 7.89 28.38 18.85
C SER A 161 6.54 27.87 18.37
N TYR A 162 5.95 28.47 17.32
CA TYR A 162 4.68 28.04 16.72
C TYR A 162 4.82 26.77 15.84
N LEU A 163 6.05 26.36 15.48
CA LEU A 163 6.35 25.13 14.75
C LEU A 163 6.96 24.06 15.66
N ALA A 164 7.49 24.46 16.82
CA ALA A 164 8.14 23.58 17.75
C ALA A 164 7.11 22.68 18.48
N ARG A 165 7.57 21.53 18.93
CA ARG A 165 6.81 20.67 19.82
C ARG A 165 6.67 21.31 21.19
N HIS A 166 5.47 21.29 21.74
CA HIS A 166 5.18 21.85 23.07
C HIS A 166 4.61 20.78 24.00
N THR A 167 5.16 20.71 25.21
CA THR A 167 4.58 19.88 26.26
C THR A 167 3.53 20.68 26.99
N ILE A 168 2.27 20.22 27.06
CA ILE A 168 1.22 20.87 27.85
C ILE A 168 1.48 20.60 29.33
N PRO A 169 1.77 21.65 30.13
CA PRO A 169 2.02 21.46 31.54
C PRO A 169 0.75 20.94 32.24
N GLY A 170 0.89 19.83 32.95
CA GLY A 170 -0.21 19.21 33.71
C GLY A 170 -0.84 17.97 33.04
N LEU A 171 -0.74 17.80 31.74
CA LEU A 171 -1.25 16.60 31.02
C LEU A 171 -0.12 15.66 30.55
N GLY A 172 1.14 16.12 30.48
CA GLY A 172 2.26 15.34 29.99
C GLY A 172 2.17 15.00 28.48
N ILE A 173 1.26 15.64 27.74
CA ILE A 173 1.05 15.42 26.33
C ILE A 173 1.94 16.36 25.52
N VAL A 174 2.70 15.81 24.58
CA VAL A 174 3.50 16.58 23.63
C VAL A 174 2.65 16.86 22.40
N VAL A 175 2.32 18.13 22.17
CA VAL A 175 1.58 18.58 20.98
C VAL A 175 2.54 18.99 19.87
N ASP A 176 2.16 18.70 18.63
CA ASP A 176 2.94 19.02 17.44
C ASP A 176 2.08 19.84 16.44
N PRO A 177 2.13 21.18 16.52
CA PRO A 177 1.34 22.04 15.64
C PRO A 177 1.75 21.92 14.17
N SER A 178 3.04 21.73 13.88
CA SER A 178 3.54 21.65 12.51
C SER A 178 3.03 20.39 11.80
N ALA A 179 2.95 19.26 12.50
CA ALA A 179 2.37 18.04 11.98
C ALA A 179 0.88 18.20 11.63
N ALA A 180 0.10 18.84 12.53
CA ALA A 180 -1.31 19.09 12.27
C ALA A 180 -1.54 20.02 11.06
N VAL A 181 -0.76 21.11 10.97
CA VAL A 181 -0.82 22.04 9.83
C VAL A 181 -0.49 21.32 8.52
N LEU A 182 0.54 20.48 8.49
CA LEU A 182 0.88 19.70 7.31
C LEU A 182 -0.27 18.80 6.86
N VAL A 183 -0.90 18.06 7.80
CA VAL A 183 -2.06 17.21 7.49
C VAL A 183 -3.20 18.04 6.89
N LEU A 184 -3.49 19.22 7.46
CA LEU A 184 -4.54 20.10 6.94
C LEU A 184 -4.21 20.63 5.53
N VAL A 185 -2.97 21.04 5.28
CA VAL A 185 -2.51 21.48 3.94
C VAL A 185 -2.69 20.36 2.91
N VAL A 186 -2.27 19.13 3.24
CA VAL A 186 -2.45 17.98 2.37
C VAL A 186 -3.93 17.66 2.17
N THR A 187 -4.76 17.77 3.21
CA THR A 187 -6.22 17.58 3.11
C THR A 187 -6.85 18.57 2.12
N VAL A 188 -6.48 19.85 2.19
CA VAL A 188 -6.95 20.87 1.23
C VAL A 188 -6.51 20.52 -0.19
N LEU A 189 -5.26 20.11 -0.37
CA LEU A 189 -4.75 19.70 -1.68
C LEU A 189 -5.54 18.51 -2.26
N LEU A 190 -5.86 17.51 -1.44
CA LEU A 190 -6.69 16.37 -1.86
C LEU A 190 -8.13 16.77 -2.22
N CYS A 191 -8.67 17.84 -1.61
CA CYS A 191 -9.98 18.38 -1.95
C CYS A 191 -10.01 19.14 -3.28
N MET A 192 -8.87 19.63 -3.78
CA MET A 192 -8.80 20.37 -5.05
C MET A 192 -9.09 19.50 -6.27
N GLY A 193 -8.77 18.20 -6.19
CA GLY A 193 -9.04 17.24 -7.25
C GLY A 193 -7.92 16.22 -7.42
N ILE A 194 -8.23 15.10 -8.10
CA ILE A 194 -7.26 14.01 -8.26
C ILE A 194 -6.09 14.38 -9.18
N LYS A 195 -6.32 15.22 -10.20
CA LYS A 195 -5.27 15.62 -11.13
C LYS A 195 -4.26 16.55 -10.48
N GLU A 196 -4.73 17.51 -9.72
CA GLU A 196 -3.93 18.48 -8.98
C GLU A 196 -3.13 17.78 -7.88
N SER A 197 -3.77 16.87 -7.14
CA SER A 197 -3.11 16.02 -6.13
C SER A 197 -2.06 15.11 -6.75
N SER A 198 -2.35 14.44 -7.87
CA SER A 198 -1.39 13.58 -8.59
C SER A 198 -0.20 14.37 -9.14
N LEU A 199 -0.42 15.60 -9.65
CA LEU A 199 0.67 16.46 -10.11
C LEU A 199 1.58 16.87 -8.94
N ALA A 200 1.00 17.29 -7.81
CA ALA A 200 1.76 17.63 -6.61
C ALA A 200 2.56 16.41 -6.12
N GLN A 201 1.92 15.23 -6.07
CA GLN A 201 2.57 13.97 -5.73
C GLN A 201 3.76 13.68 -6.66
N ALA A 202 3.58 13.84 -7.98
CA ALA A 202 4.64 13.60 -8.96
C ALA A 202 5.86 14.56 -8.77
N ILE A 203 5.60 15.83 -8.50
CA ILE A 203 6.66 16.82 -8.24
C ILE A 203 7.44 16.44 -6.98
N VAL A 204 6.74 16.21 -5.87
CA VAL A 204 7.36 15.88 -4.58
C VAL A 204 8.12 14.55 -4.65
N THR A 205 7.56 13.54 -5.32
CA THR A 205 8.21 12.25 -5.56
C THR A 205 9.46 12.39 -6.42
N THR A 206 9.44 13.25 -7.44
CA THR A 206 10.62 13.49 -8.29
C THR A 206 11.75 14.12 -7.48
N VAL A 207 11.46 15.12 -6.64
CA VAL A 207 12.47 15.74 -5.75
C VAL A 207 13.04 14.69 -4.78
N ASN A 208 12.19 13.85 -4.21
CA ASN A 208 12.61 12.76 -3.33
C ASN A 208 13.54 11.76 -4.04
N ILE A 209 13.17 11.29 -5.25
CA ILE A 209 14.02 10.38 -6.04
C ILE A 209 15.38 11.03 -6.35
N CYS A 210 15.40 12.32 -6.72
CA CYS A 210 16.64 13.06 -6.92
C CYS A 210 17.49 13.12 -5.65
N GLY A 211 16.87 13.32 -4.48
CA GLY A 211 17.53 13.26 -3.18
C GLY A 211 18.15 11.89 -2.90
N MET A 212 17.41 10.81 -3.16
CA MET A 212 17.92 9.44 -2.99
C MET A 212 19.07 9.12 -3.94
N LEU A 213 18.97 9.52 -5.22
CA LEU A 213 20.06 9.37 -6.18
C LEU A 213 21.30 10.17 -5.75
N PHE A 214 21.11 11.38 -5.20
CA PHE A 214 22.19 12.14 -4.61
C PHE A 214 22.86 11.38 -3.46
N ILE A 215 22.09 10.79 -2.53
CA ILE A 215 22.63 9.97 -1.42
C ILE A 215 23.46 8.81 -1.98
N ILE A 216 22.97 8.11 -2.99
CA ILE A 216 23.64 6.95 -3.59
C ILE A 216 24.96 7.38 -4.25
N ILE A 217 24.93 8.44 -5.07
CA ILE A 217 26.10 8.89 -5.85
C ILE A 217 27.14 9.55 -4.93
N ALA A 218 26.72 10.52 -4.12
CA ALA A 218 27.63 11.26 -3.24
C ALA A 218 28.15 10.37 -2.11
N GLY A 219 27.31 9.53 -1.51
CA GLY A 219 27.72 8.58 -0.48
C GLY A 219 28.60 7.46 -1.04
N GLY A 220 28.30 6.95 -2.23
CA GLY A 220 29.15 6.00 -2.94
C GLY A 220 30.54 6.57 -3.21
N TYR A 221 30.60 7.81 -3.76
CA TYR A 221 31.88 8.50 -3.95
C TYR A 221 32.67 8.67 -2.65
N LEU A 222 31.97 9.03 -1.58
CA LEU A 222 32.56 9.18 -0.26
C LEU A 222 33.11 7.86 0.28
N ALA A 223 32.35 6.78 0.15
CA ALA A 223 32.76 5.43 0.56
C ALA A 223 34.00 4.94 -0.21
N PHE A 224 34.09 5.21 -1.51
CA PHE A 224 35.29 4.90 -2.29
C PHE A 224 36.51 5.73 -1.87
N LYS A 225 36.32 6.96 -1.38
CA LYS A 225 37.39 7.84 -0.95
C LYS A 225 37.89 7.54 0.47
N THR A 226 37.00 7.23 1.38
CA THR A 226 37.29 7.03 2.82
C THR A 226 37.45 5.55 3.21
N GLY A 227 37.15 4.62 2.30
CA GLY A 227 37.02 3.19 2.58
C GLY A 227 35.60 2.83 3.00
N TRP A 228 35.27 1.54 2.85
CA TRP A 228 33.99 0.96 3.27
C TRP A 228 34.05 0.50 4.73
N ILE A 229 34.33 1.43 5.65
CA ILE A 229 34.62 1.18 7.08
C ILE A 229 33.51 0.37 7.74
N GLY A 230 32.26 0.57 7.33
CA GLY A 230 31.12 -0.15 7.90
C GLY A 230 31.08 -1.65 7.57
N TYR A 231 31.80 -2.08 6.53
CA TYR A 231 31.94 -3.50 6.16
C TYR A 231 33.23 -4.14 6.69
N GLU A 232 34.21 -3.35 7.13
CA GLU A 232 35.50 -3.83 7.63
C GLU A 232 35.48 -4.14 9.14
N LEU A 233 34.33 -4.50 9.68
CA LEU A 233 34.13 -4.76 11.09
C LEU A 233 34.56 -6.20 11.48
N PRO A 234 35.22 -6.40 12.66
CA PRO A 234 35.58 -7.72 13.15
C PRO A 234 34.39 -8.67 13.35
N SER A 235 33.21 -8.12 13.57
CA SER A 235 31.95 -8.88 13.73
C SER A 235 31.44 -9.51 12.45
N GLY A 236 32.06 -9.22 11.29
CA GLY A 236 31.65 -9.73 9.99
C GLY A 236 30.38 -9.10 9.44
N TYR A 237 29.85 -9.70 8.36
CA TYR A 237 28.67 -9.18 7.66
C TYR A 237 27.34 -9.43 8.39
N PHE A 238 27.29 -10.47 9.24
CA PHE A 238 26.12 -10.87 10.02
C PHE A 238 26.38 -10.80 11.53
N PRO A 239 26.58 -9.61 12.11
CA PRO A 239 26.96 -9.48 13.52
C PRO A 239 25.89 -10.00 14.49
N LEU A 240 24.63 -9.94 14.10
CA LEU A 240 23.46 -10.38 14.88
C LEU A 240 22.87 -11.71 14.34
N GLY A 241 23.63 -12.41 13.48
CA GLY A 241 23.27 -13.68 12.89
C GLY A 241 22.14 -13.60 11.84
N LEU A 242 21.79 -14.76 11.28
CA LEU A 242 20.69 -14.86 10.30
C LEU A 242 19.33 -14.52 10.90
N ASN A 243 19.10 -14.83 12.18
CA ASN A 243 17.86 -14.50 12.87
C ASN A 243 17.66 -12.99 12.96
N GLY A 244 18.71 -12.23 13.25
CA GLY A 244 18.66 -10.77 13.25
C GLY A 244 18.35 -10.20 11.86
N MET A 245 18.97 -10.73 10.81
CA MET A 245 18.70 -10.33 9.44
C MET A 245 17.24 -10.62 9.04
N LEU A 246 16.70 -11.78 9.40
CA LEU A 246 15.29 -12.12 9.10
C LEU A 246 14.32 -11.26 9.91
N ALA A 247 14.62 -11.01 11.20
CA ALA A 247 13.82 -10.08 12.02
C ALA A 247 13.84 -8.67 11.43
N GLY A 248 15.02 -8.20 10.97
CA GLY A 248 15.14 -6.93 10.28
C GLY A 248 14.35 -6.88 8.96
N SER A 249 14.31 -8.00 8.20
CA SER A 249 13.47 -8.08 6.99
C SER A 249 12.00 -7.85 7.31
N ALA A 250 11.54 -8.32 8.46
CA ALA A 250 10.19 -8.10 8.97
C ALA A 250 9.92 -6.61 9.19
N VAL A 251 10.85 -5.92 9.84
CA VAL A 251 10.68 -4.50 10.16
C VAL A 251 10.76 -3.64 8.90
N VAL A 252 11.74 -3.88 8.03
CA VAL A 252 11.88 -3.09 6.79
C VAL A 252 10.80 -3.38 5.75
N PHE A 253 10.00 -4.46 5.90
CA PHE A 253 8.82 -4.69 5.08
C PHE A 253 7.85 -3.50 5.13
N PHE A 254 7.74 -2.84 6.28
CA PHE A 254 6.97 -1.61 6.45
C PHE A 254 7.34 -0.53 5.43
N SER A 255 8.63 -0.46 5.03
CA SER A 255 9.10 0.52 4.04
C SER A 255 8.51 0.31 2.63
N PHE A 256 7.97 -0.87 2.35
CA PHE A 256 7.34 -1.19 1.07
C PHE A 256 5.83 -1.00 1.06
N ILE A 257 5.20 -0.70 2.21
CA ILE A 257 3.76 -0.41 2.28
C ILE A 257 3.51 0.92 1.56
N GLY A 258 2.50 0.94 0.69
CA GLY A 258 2.16 2.11 -0.14
C GLY A 258 1.81 1.74 -1.59
N PHE A 259 2.24 0.58 -2.09
CA PHE A 259 1.85 0.11 -3.42
C PHE A 259 0.34 -0.20 -3.52
N ASP A 260 -0.30 -0.55 -2.43
CA ASP A 260 -1.75 -0.81 -2.29
C ASP A 260 -2.59 0.46 -2.47
N VAL A 261 -2.01 1.64 -2.22
CA VAL A 261 -2.62 2.95 -2.52
C VAL A 261 -2.96 3.07 -4.01
N VAL A 262 -2.09 2.56 -4.89
CA VAL A 262 -2.35 2.54 -6.33
C VAL A 262 -3.64 1.77 -6.66
N ALA A 263 -3.87 0.64 -6.00
CA ALA A 263 -5.10 -0.15 -6.20
C ALA A 263 -6.37 0.60 -5.77
N SER A 264 -6.29 1.50 -4.79
CA SER A 264 -7.42 2.33 -4.33
C SER A 264 -7.84 3.39 -5.36
N THR A 265 -6.96 3.75 -6.29
CA THR A 265 -7.25 4.73 -7.35
C THR A 265 -7.84 4.10 -8.62
N ALA A 266 -8.14 2.80 -8.61
CA ALA A 266 -8.56 2.03 -9.78
C ALA A 266 -9.74 2.63 -10.55
N GLU A 267 -10.71 3.29 -9.88
CA GLU A 267 -11.85 3.97 -10.53
C GLU A 267 -11.46 5.23 -11.29
N GLU A 268 -10.32 5.83 -10.99
CA GLU A 268 -9.82 7.08 -11.56
C GLU A 268 -8.81 6.86 -12.70
N VAL A 269 -8.45 5.61 -12.96
CA VAL A 269 -7.51 5.21 -14.01
C VAL A 269 -8.19 5.10 -15.36
N LYS A 270 -7.52 5.54 -16.43
CA LYS A 270 -8.05 5.48 -17.81
C LYS A 270 -8.16 4.04 -18.29
N ASN A 271 -7.12 3.25 -18.15
CA ASN A 271 -7.03 1.85 -18.57
C ASN A 271 -6.60 0.95 -17.38
N PRO A 272 -7.51 0.64 -16.43
CA PRO A 272 -7.14 -0.01 -15.18
C PRO A 272 -6.50 -1.38 -15.39
N GLN A 273 -6.94 -2.17 -16.37
CA GLN A 273 -6.43 -3.53 -16.62
C GLN A 273 -4.95 -3.56 -17.01
N ARG A 274 -4.46 -2.53 -17.69
CA ARG A 274 -3.08 -2.41 -18.12
C ARG A 274 -2.25 -1.57 -17.16
N ASP A 275 -2.79 -0.40 -16.79
CA ASP A 275 -2.01 0.63 -16.13
C ASP A 275 -1.81 0.34 -14.62
N LEU A 276 -2.76 -0.37 -13.96
CA LEU A 276 -2.61 -0.73 -12.54
C LEU A 276 -1.48 -1.74 -12.27
N PRO A 277 -1.41 -2.91 -12.95
CA PRO A 277 -0.31 -3.84 -12.72
C PRO A 277 1.04 -3.24 -13.07
N LEU A 278 1.07 -2.45 -14.15
CA LEU A 278 2.29 -1.77 -14.58
C LEU A 278 2.73 -0.72 -13.57
N GLY A 279 1.79 0.08 -13.06
CA GLY A 279 2.03 1.09 -12.04
C GLY A 279 2.56 0.51 -10.73
N ILE A 280 1.89 -0.53 -10.23
CA ILE A 280 2.30 -1.23 -8.98
C ILE A 280 3.67 -1.90 -9.16
N GLY A 281 3.87 -2.66 -10.25
CA GLY A 281 5.09 -3.41 -10.48
C GLY A 281 6.32 -2.51 -10.66
N ILE A 282 6.20 -1.44 -11.47
CA ILE A 282 7.31 -0.50 -11.69
C ILE A 282 7.60 0.30 -10.42
N ALA A 283 6.58 0.81 -9.72
CA ALA A 283 6.77 1.56 -8.49
C ALA A 283 7.53 0.73 -7.45
N LEU A 284 7.10 -0.50 -7.20
CA LEU A 284 7.75 -1.39 -6.25
C LEU A 284 9.19 -1.74 -6.65
N SER A 285 9.44 -1.97 -7.94
CA SER A 285 10.80 -2.25 -8.45
C SER A 285 11.74 -1.08 -8.25
N ILE A 286 11.28 0.15 -8.53
CA ILE A 286 12.05 1.37 -8.29
C ILE A 286 12.38 1.50 -6.79
N CYS A 287 11.39 1.35 -5.91
CA CYS A 287 11.60 1.43 -4.47
C CYS A 287 12.60 0.39 -3.97
N CYS A 288 12.48 -0.86 -4.40
CA CYS A 288 13.38 -1.94 -4.01
C CYS A 288 14.83 -1.64 -4.39
N ILE A 289 15.07 -1.23 -5.63
CA ILE A 289 16.41 -0.89 -6.11
C ILE A 289 16.99 0.30 -5.32
N LEU A 290 16.21 1.36 -5.11
CA LEU A 290 16.66 2.54 -4.38
C LEU A 290 16.98 2.21 -2.92
N TYR A 291 16.13 1.43 -2.25
CA TYR A 291 16.36 1.02 -0.85
C TYR A 291 17.61 0.17 -0.68
N MET A 292 17.82 -0.79 -1.57
CA MET A 292 19.04 -1.61 -1.56
C MET A 292 20.28 -0.74 -1.75
N LEU A 293 20.28 0.17 -2.74
CA LEU A 293 21.44 1.03 -3.01
C LEU A 293 21.72 2.01 -1.87
N VAL A 294 20.68 2.63 -1.30
CA VAL A 294 20.85 3.52 -0.14
C VAL A 294 21.38 2.75 1.06
N SER A 295 20.84 1.54 1.34
CA SER A 295 21.31 0.73 2.47
C SER A 295 22.76 0.31 2.31
N VAL A 296 23.20 -0.11 1.11
CA VAL A 296 24.61 -0.43 0.81
C VAL A 296 25.52 0.76 1.16
N VAL A 297 25.14 1.94 0.70
CA VAL A 297 25.96 3.16 0.89
C VAL A 297 26.03 3.56 2.37
N ILE A 298 24.88 3.63 3.04
CA ILE A 298 24.82 4.15 4.42
C ILE A 298 25.52 3.22 5.41
N VAL A 299 25.25 1.91 5.33
CA VAL A 299 25.90 0.92 6.19
C VAL A 299 27.38 0.74 5.87
N GLY A 300 27.79 1.05 4.63
CA GLY A 300 29.20 1.04 4.22
C GLY A 300 29.98 2.27 4.70
N LEU A 301 29.34 3.44 4.77
CA LEU A 301 29.98 4.70 5.20
C LEU A 301 30.27 4.73 6.70
N VAL A 302 29.33 4.27 7.52
CA VAL A 302 29.41 4.38 8.99
C VAL A 302 29.13 3.02 9.60
N PRO A 303 29.91 2.60 10.63
CA PRO A 303 29.62 1.39 11.38
C PRO A 303 28.19 1.40 11.91
N TYR A 304 27.46 0.28 11.76
CA TYR A 304 26.03 0.18 12.07
C TYR A 304 25.67 0.64 13.48
N PHE A 305 26.53 0.41 14.47
CA PHE A 305 26.32 0.83 15.86
C PHE A 305 26.48 2.34 16.10
N ALA A 306 27.12 3.06 15.18
CA ALA A 306 27.33 4.50 15.24
C ALA A 306 26.29 5.29 14.42
N LEU A 307 25.34 4.62 13.74
CA LEU A 307 24.26 5.28 13.03
C LEU A 307 23.30 5.96 14.02
N ASP A 308 22.89 7.16 13.70
CA ASP A 308 21.87 7.88 14.44
C ASP A 308 20.49 7.24 14.24
N PRO A 309 19.68 7.01 15.29
CA PRO A 309 18.37 6.36 15.14
C PRO A 309 17.33 7.22 14.41
N ASP A 310 17.38 8.55 14.53
CA ASP A 310 16.37 9.45 14.01
C ASP A 310 16.73 10.04 12.64
N THR A 311 18.02 10.33 12.44
CA THR A 311 18.52 10.96 11.20
C THR A 311 19.78 10.26 10.65
N PRO A 312 19.72 8.93 10.39
CA PRO A 312 20.91 8.12 10.08
C PRO A 312 21.67 8.58 8.84
N ILE A 313 20.95 9.01 7.80
CA ILE A 313 21.56 9.43 6.54
C ILE A 313 22.24 10.78 6.69
N SER A 314 21.55 11.76 7.28
CA SER A 314 22.07 13.11 7.48
C SER A 314 23.31 13.12 8.39
N SER A 315 23.26 12.36 9.48
CA SER A 315 24.37 12.24 10.43
C SER A 315 25.60 11.54 9.82
N ALA A 316 25.39 10.53 8.96
CA ALA A 316 26.47 9.86 8.25
C ALA A 316 27.25 10.83 7.33
N PHE A 317 26.57 11.71 6.61
CA PHE A 317 27.23 12.72 5.77
C PHE A 317 27.86 13.84 6.60
N ALA A 318 27.23 14.25 7.69
CA ALA A 318 27.76 15.25 8.60
C ALA A 318 29.08 14.80 9.25
N SER A 319 29.18 13.56 9.67
CA SER A 319 30.39 12.97 10.29
C SER A 319 31.60 12.96 9.35
N HIS A 320 31.36 12.95 8.03
CA HIS A 320 32.39 13.04 6.99
C HIS A 320 32.67 14.48 6.52
N GLY A 321 32.16 15.51 7.23
CA GLY A 321 32.42 16.92 6.95
C GLY A 321 31.59 17.52 5.80
N MET A 322 30.60 16.80 5.26
CA MET A 322 29.75 17.28 4.17
C MET A 322 28.49 17.98 4.68
N GLN A 323 28.63 19.07 5.44
CA GLN A 323 27.50 19.80 6.04
C GLN A 323 26.48 20.31 5.00
N TRP A 324 26.94 20.73 3.82
CA TRP A 324 26.04 21.16 2.75
C TRP A 324 25.14 20.03 2.22
N ALA A 325 25.63 18.78 2.24
CA ALA A 325 24.86 17.62 1.82
C ALA A 325 23.67 17.33 2.77
N VAL A 326 23.81 17.66 4.04
CA VAL A 326 22.73 17.52 5.04
C VAL A 326 21.48 18.27 4.58
N TYR A 327 21.63 19.50 4.05
CA TYR A 327 20.46 20.27 3.58
C TYR A 327 19.76 19.62 2.39
N ILE A 328 20.51 19.02 1.45
CA ILE A 328 19.91 18.28 0.31
C ILE A 328 19.20 17.03 0.79
N ILE A 329 19.83 16.27 1.68
CA ILE A 329 19.26 15.04 2.25
C ILE A 329 18.00 15.36 3.04
N THR A 330 18.04 16.39 3.87
CA THR A 330 16.86 16.83 4.66
C THR A 330 15.73 17.30 3.75
N THR A 331 16.04 18.01 2.65
CA THR A 331 15.02 18.36 1.64
C THR A 331 14.38 17.10 1.05
N GLY A 332 15.20 16.08 0.71
CA GLY A 332 14.72 14.79 0.26
C GLY A 332 13.83 14.10 1.30
N ALA A 333 14.23 14.08 2.56
CA ALA A 333 13.46 13.49 3.66
C ALA A 333 12.11 14.20 3.88
N VAL A 334 12.10 15.53 3.92
CA VAL A 334 10.87 16.33 4.06
C VAL A 334 9.92 16.08 2.89
N THR A 335 10.43 16.08 1.66
CA THR A 335 9.59 15.78 0.49
C THR A 335 9.10 14.34 0.49
N ALA A 336 9.90 13.38 0.94
CA ALA A 336 9.48 11.99 1.09
C ALA A 336 8.34 11.85 2.10
N LEU A 337 8.44 12.50 3.25
CA LEU A 337 7.37 12.50 4.27
C LEU A 337 6.09 13.15 3.75
N CYS A 338 6.19 14.27 3.02
CA CYS A 338 5.03 14.89 2.38
C CYS A 338 4.37 13.97 1.34
N ALA A 339 5.15 13.32 0.48
CA ALA A 339 4.64 12.39 -0.52
C ALA A 339 3.97 11.16 0.12
N SER A 340 4.60 10.59 1.14
CA SER A 340 4.07 9.43 1.88
C SER A 340 2.80 9.79 2.66
N LEU A 341 2.71 10.98 3.25
CA LEU A 341 1.51 11.49 3.90
C LEU A 341 0.35 11.65 2.89
N MET A 342 0.62 12.20 1.71
CA MET A 342 -0.37 12.28 0.63
C MET A 342 -0.85 10.88 0.23
N GLY A 343 0.08 9.93 0.12
CA GLY A 343 -0.22 8.53 -0.16
C GLY A 343 -1.11 7.89 0.91
N SER A 344 -0.86 8.15 2.17
CA SER A 344 -1.66 7.60 3.29
C SER A 344 -3.06 8.21 3.36
N LEU A 345 -3.22 9.50 3.09
CA LEU A 345 -4.52 10.17 3.15
C LEU A 345 -5.37 9.96 1.89
N LEU A 346 -4.77 9.62 0.75
CA LEU A 346 -5.44 9.47 -0.54
C LEU A 346 -6.48 8.33 -0.58
N PRO A 347 -6.22 7.10 -0.09
CA PRO A 347 -7.15 5.98 -0.20
C PRO A 347 -8.35 6.07 0.74
N GLN A 348 -8.20 6.72 1.88
CA GLN A 348 -9.19 6.73 2.96
C GLN A 348 -10.56 7.30 2.54
N PRO A 349 -10.65 8.51 1.93
CA PRO A 349 -11.95 9.05 1.48
C PRO A 349 -12.64 8.15 0.48
N ARG A 350 -11.87 7.42 -0.34
CA ARG A 350 -12.39 6.49 -1.33
C ARG A 350 -12.99 5.25 -0.67
N MET A 351 -12.36 4.76 0.38
CA MET A 351 -12.87 3.65 1.19
C MET A 351 -14.13 4.06 1.96
N PHE A 352 -14.14 5.25 2.57
CA PHE A 352 -15.35 5.81 3.20
C PHE A 352 -16.51 5.90 2.20
N MET A 353 -16.25 6.42 1.01
CA MET A 353 -17.22 6.51 -0.06
C MET A 353 -17.71 5.11 -0.47
N ALA A 354 -16.84 4.14 -0.62
CA ALA A 354 -17.20 2.78 -1.00
C ALA A 354 -18.08 2.11 0.07
N MET A 355 -17.72 2.21 1.33
CA MET A 355 -18.50 1.68 2.46
C MET A 355 -19.86 2.40 2.61
N ALA A 356 -19.91 3.71 2.38
CA ALA A 356 -21.16 4.48 2.41
C ALA A 356 -22.09 4.13 1.23
N ARG A 357 -21.55 3.86 0.04
CA ARG A 357 -22.32 3.35 -1.11
C ARG A 357 -22.96 1.99 -0.83
N ASP A 358 -22.30 1.18 -0.01
CA ASP A 358 -22.80 -0.14 0.39
C ASP A 358 -23.76 -0.10 1.59
N GLY A 359 -23.97 1.09 2.18
CA GLY A 359 -24.88 1.29 3.30
C GLY A 359 -24.27 0.98 4.66
N LEU A 360 -22.96 0.75 4.73
CA LEU A 360 -22.23 0.48 5.97
C LEU A 360 -21.84 1.75 6.73
N LEU A 361 -21.91 2.90 6.05
CA LEU A 361 -21.67 4.24 6.60
C LEU A 361 -22.81 5.19 6.18
N PRO A 362 -22.97 6.32 6.88
CA PRO A 362 -23.97 7.33 6.50
C PRO A 362 -23.80 7.79 5.05
N SER A 363 -24.92 7.90 4.33
CA SER A 363 -24.95 8.17 2.89
C SER A 363 -24.29 9.49 2.47
N PHE A 364 -24.17 10.47 3.37
CA PHE A 364 -23.50 11.75 3.04
C PHE A 364 -22.02 11.60 2.73
N PHE A 365 -21.36 10.51 3.16
CA PHE A 365 -19.98 10.19 2.79
C PHE A 365 -19.83 9.63 1.37
N SER A 366 -20.93 9.21 0.75
CA SER A 366 -20.93 8.75 -0.65
C SER A 366 -20.99 9.89 -1.68
N ASP A 367 -21.21 11.12 -1.22
CA ASP A 367 -21.36 12.28 -2.10
C ASP A 367 -20.05 12.69 -2.74
N ILE A 368 -20.07 12.84 -4.07
CA ILE A 368 -18.94 13.34 -4.85
C ILE A 368 -19.23 14.79 -5.24
N ASN A 369 -18.27 15.66 -5.07
CA ASN A 369 -18.38 17.06 -5.50
C ASN A 369 -18.39 17.14 -7.02
N GLU A 370 -19.35 17.87 -7.59
CA GLU A 370 -19.52 17.97 -9.05
C GLU A 370 -18.36 18.67 -9.76
N GLN A 371 -17.70 19.63 -9.08
CA GLN A 371 -16.61 20.41 -9.67
C GLN A 371 -15.28 19.67 -9.60
N THR A 372 -14.92 19.15 -8.42
CA THR A 372 -13.60 18.50 -8.19
C THR A 372 -13.63 17.00 -8.47
N GLN A 373 -14.84 16.41 -8.52
CA GLN A 373 -15.06 14.96 -8.75
C GLN A 373 -14.33 14.06 -7.73
N VAL A 374 -14.20 14.55 -6.49
CA VAL A 374 -13.66 13.81 -5.35
C VAL A 374 -14.65 13.83 -4.17
N PRO A 375 -14.58 12.87 -3.24
CA PRO A 375 -15.46 12.82 -2.07
C PRO A 375 -14.99 13.81 -0.98
N VAL A 376 -15.21 15.11 -1.20
CA VAL A 376 -14.72 16.21 -0.35
C VAL A 376 -15.15 16.06 1.10
N LYS A 377 -16.40 15.67 1.38
CA LYS A 377 -16.91 15.51 2.75
C LYS A 377 -16.14 14.45 3.53
N SER A 378 -15.86 13.31 2.90
CA SER A 378 -15.06 12.23 3.47
C SER A 378 -13.62 12.67 3.67
N THR A 379 -13.03 13.38 2.69
CA THR A 379 -11.66 13.91 2.76
C THR A 379 -11.48 14.85 3.95
N ILE A 380 -12.41 15.79 4.15
CA ILE A 380 -12.37 16.73 5.26
C ILE A 380 -12.51 16.01 6.61
N ALA A 381 -13.47 15.09 6.74
CA ALA A 381 -13.69 14.36 8.00
C ALA A 381 -12.43 13.57 8.42
N ILE A 382 -11.81 12.88 7.48
CA ILE A 382 -10.60 12.09 7.73
C ILE A 382 -9.40 13.02 8.00
N GLY A 383 -9.27 14.09 7.23
CA GLY A 383 -8.19 15.07 7.43
C GLY A 383 -8.22 15.70 8.81
N PHE A 384 -9.40 16.05 9.33
CA PHE A 384 -9.54 16.55 10.70
C PHE A 384 -9.19 15.48 11.74
N LEU A 385 -9.63 14.24 11.54
CA LEU A 385 -9.29 13.14 12.45
C LEU A 385 -7.77 12.89 12.47
N ALA A 386 -7.14 12.81 11.31
CA ALA A 386 -5.70 12.63 11.19
C ALA A 386 -4.91 13.82 11.77
N ALA A 387 -5.37 15.06 11.56
CA ALA A 387 -4.76 16.25 12.14
C ALA A 387 -4.85 16.26 13.67
N ALA A 388 -5.99 15.85 14.23
CA ALA A 388 -6.15 15.72 15.67
C ALA A 388 -5.20 14.66 16.26
N LEU A 389 -5.09 13.49 15.63
CA LEU A 389 -4.15 12.45 16.05
C LEU A 389 -2.69 12.94 15.94
N ALA A 390 -2.33 13.58 14.83
CA ALA A 390 -0.99 14.15 14.64
C ALA A 390 -0.67 15.24 15.67
N PHE A 391 -1.67 15.99 16.13
CA PHE A 391 -1.50 17.03 17.13
C PHE A 391 -1.28 16.47 18.54
N PHE A 392 -2.09 15.49 18.96
CA PHE A 392 -2.15 15.05 20.37
C PHE A 392 -1.37 13.78 20.68
N MET A 393 -1.22 12.83 19.72
CA MET A 393 -0.66 11.50 20.02
C MET A 393 0.82 11.43 19.68
N ASP A 394 1.60 10.72 20.51
CA ASP A 394 3.03 10.52 20.28
C ASP A 394 3.31 9.46 19.22
N VAL A 395 4.45 9.59 18.51
CA VAL A 395 4.86 8.68 17.41
C VAL A 395 5.00 7.24 17.90
N SER A 396 5.54 7.03 19.11
CA SER A 396 5.72 5.71 19.71
C SER A 396 4.40 4.98 19.94
N GLN A 397 3.36 5.71 20.35
CA GLN A 397 2.01 5.19 20.54
C GLN A 397 1.34 4.84 19.21
N LEU A 398 1.55 5.67 18.19
CA LEU A 398 0.98 5.48 16.86
C LEU A 398 1.64 4.30 16.12
N ALA A 399 2.96 4.19 16.18
CA ALA A 399 3.72 3.17 15.43
C ALA A 399 3.36 1.73 15.84
N GLY A 400 3.06 1.50 17.12
CA GLY A 400 2.68 0.17 17.62
C GLY A 400 1.34 -0.35 17.10
N MET A 401 0.47 0.53 16.59
CA MET A 401 -0.89 0.19 16.14
C MET A 401 -1.00 -0.05 14.63
N VAL A 402 -0.03 0.40 13.84
CA VAL A 402 -0.11 0.42 12.36
C VAL A 402 -0.04 -0.96 11.72
N SER A 403 0.74 -1.89 12.28
CA SER A 403 1.10 -3.15 11.57
C SER A 403 -0.03 -4.17 11.43
N VAL A 404 -1.02 -4.17 12.33
CA VAL A 404 -2.06 -5.22 12.37
C VAL A 404 -3.07 -5.07 11.23
N GLY A 405 -3.45 -3.84 10.91
CA GLY A 405 -4.43 -3.56 9.85
C GLY A 405 -3.91 -3.96 8.48
N THR A 406 -2.65 -3.61 8.15
CA THR A 406 -2.02 -3.97 6.85
C THR A 406 -1.94 -5.48 6.68
N LEU A 407 -1.46 -6.19 7.70
CA LEU A 407 -1.34 -7.65 7.63
C LEU A 407 -2.70 -8.32 7.45
N LEU A 408 -3.73 -7.83 8.12
CA LEU A 408 -5.10 -8.31 7.95
C LEU A 408 -5.59 -8.08 6.52
N ALA A 409 -5.37 -6.88 5.96
CA ALA A 409 -5.78 -6.54 4.60
C ALA A 409 -5.03 -7.38 3.56
N PHE A 410 -3.70 -7.51 3.68
CA PHE A 410 -2.89 -8.28 2.74
C PHE A 410 -3.26 -9.78 2.79
N THR A 411 -3.52 -10.30 3.99
CA THR A 411 -4.02 -11.68 4.17
C THR A 411 -5.38 -11.86 3.51
N ALA A 412 -6.31 -10.93 3.73
CA ALA A 412 -7.64 -10.99 3.12
C ALA A 412 -7.59 -10.91 1.59
N VAL A 413 -6.69 -10.09 1.03
CA VAL A 413 -6.45 -9.99 -0.42
C VAL A 413 -5.88 -11.31 -0.96
N ALA A 414 -4.89 -11.91 -0.29
CA ALA A 414 -4.33 -13.20 -0.69
C ALA A 414 -5.38 -14.31 -0.65
N VAL A 415 -6.20 -14.37 0.41
CA VAL A 415 -7.33 -15.32 0.51
C VAL A 415 -8.36 -15.06 -0.59
N SER A 416 -8.63 -13.80 -0.93
CA SER A 416 -9.56 -13.44 -2.02
C SER A 416 -9.07 -13.96 -3.38
N VAL A 417 -7.76 -13.89 -3.66
CA VAL A 417 -7.18 -14.48 -4.88
C VAL A 417 -7.35 -15.99 -4.90
N LEU A 418 -7.10 -16.67 -3.77
CA LEU A 418 -7.28 -18.12 -3.66
C LEU A 418 -8.72 -18.52 -3.92
N ILE A 419 -9.68 -17.83 -3.28
CA ILE A 419 -11.11 -18.08 -3.49
C ILE A 419 -11.46 -17.91 -4.97
N LEU A 420 -11.01 -16.82 -5.59
CA LEU A 420 -11.30 -16.52 -6.98
C LEU A 420 -10.73 -17.54 -7.97
N ARG A 421 -9.62 -18.21 -7.62
CA ARG A 421 -8.96 -19.20 -8.47
C ARG A 421 -9.44 -20.64 -8.26
N TYR A 422 -9.80 -20.99 -7.03
CA TYR A 422 -10.02 -22.40 -6.66
C TYR A 422 -11.47 -22.73 -6.27
N VAL A 423 -12.33 -21.72 -6.00
CA VAL A 423 -13.75 -21.94 -5.74
C VAL A 423 -14.51 -21.94 -7.08
N PRO A 424 -15.46 -22.87 -7.31
CA PRO A 424 -16.25 -22.93 -8.54
C PRO A 424 -16.92 -21.59 -8.88
N PRO A 425 -17.03 -21.22 -10.19
CA PRO A 425 -17.58 -19.93 -10.60
C PRO A 425 -19.02 -19.69 -10.13
N ASP A 426 -19.83 -20.74 -9.98
CA ASP A 426 -21.22 -20.66 -9.50
C ASP A 426 -21.33 -20.18 -8.04
N GLU A 427 -20.27 -20.33 -7.25
CA GLU A 427 -20.20 -19.91 -5.87
C GLU A 427 -19.56 -18.53 -5.67
N VAL A 428 -18.88 -18.01 -6.68
CA VAL A 428 -18.21 -16.70 -6.62
C VAL A 428 -18.96 -15.73 -7.51
N PRO A 429 -19.35 -14.54 -7.02
CA PRO A 429 -20.03 -13.54 -7.81
C PRO A 429 -19.07 -12.86 -8.79
N LEU A 430 -18.86 -13.48 -9.95
CA LEU A 430 -18.01 -12.99 -11.02
C LEU A 430 -18.77 -12.00 -11.94
N PRO A 431 -18.05 -11.13 -12.69
CA PRO A 431 -18.66 -10.35 -13.77
C PRO A 431 -19.26 -11.26 -14.84
N SER A 432 -20.39 -10.85 -15.44
CA SER A 432 -21.08 -11.62 -16.49
C SER A 432 -20.16 -11.95 -17.67
N SER A 433 -19.25 -11.05 -18.02
CA SER A 433 -18.25 -11.26 -19.08
C SER A 433 -17.23 -12.36 -18.77
N LEU A 434 -16.97 -12.65 -17.51
CA LEU A 434 -16.09 -13.74 -17.09
C LEU A 434 -16.84 -15.07 -16.95
N HIS A 435 -18.14 -15.03 -16.62
CA HIS A 435 -19.01 -16.22 -16.62
C HIS A 435 -19.06 -16.84 -18.02
N GLU A 436 -19.33 -16.06 -19.06
CA GLU A 436 -19.35 -16.53 -20.45
C GLU A 436 -18.02 -17.15 -20.89
N SER A 437 -16.90 -16.62 -20.41
CA SER A 437 -15.57 -17.14 -20.73
C SER A 437 -15.26 -18.47 -20.01
N VAL A 438 -15.73 -18.63 -18.78
CA VAL A 438 -15.55 -19.84 -17.98
C VAL A 438 -16.47 -20.95 -18.50
N ASP A 439 -17.73 -20.63 -18.82
CA ASP A 439 -18.69 -21.57 -19.41
C ASP A 439 -18.23 -22.09 -20.76
N SER A 440 -17.64 -21.23 -21.61
CA SER A 440 -17.05 -21.64 -22.88
C SER A 440 -15.82 -22.56 -22.72
N MET A 441 -15.00 -22.36 -21.69
CA MET A 441 -13.88 -23.24 -21.35
C MET A 441 -14.35 -24.59 -20.80
N SER A 442 -15.40 -24.61 -19.97
CA SER A 442 -15.93 -25.85 -19.40
C SER A 442 -16.63 -26.72 -20.45
N LEU A 443 -17.30 -26.12 -21.44
CA LEU A 443 -17.90 -26.82 -22.57
C LEU A 443 -16.85 -27.41 -23.54
N GLN A 444 -15.68 -26.77 -23.69
CA GLN A 444 -14.59 -27.28 -24.50
C GLN A 444 -13.86 -28.47 -23.88
N SER A 445 -13.90 -28.61 -22.53
CA SER A 445 -13.24 -29.73 -21.85
C SER A 445 -14.09 -31.00 -21.75
N SER A 446 -15.40 -30.92 -22.00
CA SER A 446 -16.31 -32.09 -21.92
C SER A 446 -16.81 -32.64 -23.28
N GLY A 447 -16.37 -32.07 -24.40
CA GLY A 447 -16.76 -32.45 -25.76
C GLY A 447 -15.60 -32.89 -26.61
N GLY A 448 -15.05 -34.06 -26.35
CA GLY A 448 -14.24 -34.75 -27.32
C GLY A 448 -15.14 -35.60 -28.22
N ASP A 449 -15.63 -35.04 -29.31
CA ASP A 449 -15.85 -35.79 -30.55
C ASP A 449 -16.04 -34.83 -31.74
N ILE A 450 -15.38 -35.24 -32.83
CA ILE A 450 -15.15 -34.56 -34.09
C ILE A 450 -16.45 -34.44 -34.89
N GLN A 451 -16.79 -33.25 -35.38
CA GLN A 451 -17.34 -33.14 -36.75
C GLN A 451 -17.12 -31.73 -37.35
N GLU A 452 -16.42 -31.73 -38.49
CA GLU A 452 -16.33 -30.63 -39.44
C GLU A 452 -17.72 -30.25 -39.97
N VAL A 453 -18.09 -28.98 -39.91
CA VAL A 453 -19.06 -28.37 -40.85
C VAL A 453 -18.70 -26.91 -41.12
N SER A 454 -18.11 -26.71 -42.30
CA SER A 454 -18.42 -25.69 -43.31
C SER A 454 -18.77 -24.26 -42.87
N SER A 455 -17.89 -23.37 -43.28
CA SER A 455 -18.05 -21.92 -43.46
C SER A 455 -19.27 -21.54 -44.29
N GLN A 456 -20.10 -20.63 -43.78
CA GLN A 456 -20.79 -19.64 -44.60
C GLN A 456 -21.26 -18.38 -43.78
N ASN A 457 -20.71 -17.26 -44.22
CA ASN A 457 -21.26 -15.90 -44.23
C ASN A 457 -22.37 -15.51 -43.24
N PHE A 458 -22.03 -14.60 -42.30
CA PHE A 458 -22.93 -13.53 -41.94
C PHE A 458 -22.15 -12.20 -41.79
N LYS A 459 -22.24 -11.35 -42.80
CA LYS A 459 -21.88 -9.94 -42.74
C LYS A 459 -23.05 -9.21 -42.09
N GLY A 460 -22.82 -8.68 -40.89
CA GLY A 460 -23.73 -7.81 -40.17
C GLY A 460 -22.94 -6.87 -39.28
N SER A 461 -22.76 -5.66 -39.76
CA SER A 461 -22.18 -4.50 -39.07
C SER A 461 -22.71 -4.32 -37.64
N LEU A 462 -21.81 -4.35 -36.66
CA LEU A 462 -21.94 -3.59 -35.42
C LEU A 462 -20.53 -3.28 -34.94
N ASN A 463 -20.08 -2.06 -35.23
CA ASN A 463 -18.93 -1.43 -34.61
C ASN A 463 -19.23 -1.19 -33.12
N TYR A 464 -18.78 -2.07 -32.25
CA TYR A 464 -18.44 -1.77 -30.88
C TYR A 464 -17.18 -2.56 -30.54
N SER A 465 -16.13 -1.81 -30.23
CA SER A 465 -14.78 -2.27 -30.06
C SER A 465 -14.67 -3.43 -29.06
N ASP A 466 -14.37 -4.57 -29.59
CA ASP A 466 -13.94 -5.79 -28.94
C ASP A 466 -12.53 -5.57 -28.36
N SER A 467 -12.43 -4.97 -27.17
CA SER A 467 -11.18 -4.77 -26.44
C SER A 467 -11.27 -5.22 -24.98
N SER A 468 -12.18 -6.17 -24.71
CA SER A 468 -12.37 -6.75 -23.37
C SER A 468 -11.73 -8.13 -23.20
N GLN A 469 -10.93 -8.60 -24.14
CA GLN A 469 -10.10 -9.76 -23.89
C GLN A 469 -8.99 -9.36 -22.93
N CYS A 470 -9.04 -9.97 -21.76
CA CYS A 470 -8.09 -9.82 -20.67
C CYS A 470 -6.66 -9.92 -21.21
N LEU A 471 -5.97 -8.80 -21.32
CA LEU A 471 -4.57 -8.67 -21.76
C LEU A 471 -3.57 -9.30 -20.77
N VAL A 472 -4.04 -10.10 -19.82
CA VAL A 472 -3.20 -11.02 -19.04
C VAL A 472 -2.51 -12.00 -20.00
N ASP A 473 -3.12 -12.33 -21.14
CA ASP A 473 -2.51 -13.21 -22.14
C ASP A 473 -1.55 -12.53 -23.14
N LYS A 474 -1.50 -11.20 -23.22
CA LYS A 474 -0.65 -10.56 -24.25
C LYS A 474 0.37 -9.51 -23.81
N ALA A 475 0.24 -8.83 -22.70
CA ALA A 475 1.15 -7.73 -22.38
C ALA A 475 1.93 -7.88 -21.06
N GLY A 476 1.38 -8.51 -20.04
CA GLY A 476 2.08 -8.76 -18.76
C GLY A 476 2.96 -10.00 -18.80
N ILE A 477 2.66 -10.92 -19.69
CA ILE A 477 3.29 -12.24 -19.77
C ILE A 477 4.32 -12.33 -20.89
N SER A 478 4.36 -11.41 -21.85
CA SER A 478 5.29 -11.48 -22.97
C SER A 478 6.77 -11.34 -22.59
N ILE A 479 7.10 -10.81 -21.42
CA ILE A 479 8.49 -10.74 -20.92
C ILE A 479 8.82 -11.91 -19.97
N ALA A 480 7.81 -12.49 -19.29
CA ALA A 480 7.99 -13.60 -18.34
C ALA A 480 7.37 -14.94 -18.81
N HIS A 481 6.64 -14.94 -19.90
CA HIS A 481 5.80 -16.05 -20.36
C HIS A 481 6.53 -17.36 -20.65
N PRO A 482 7.75 -17.42 -21.22
CA PRO A 482 8.39 -18.72 -21.47
C PRO A 482 8.90 -19.40 -20.20
N LEU A 483 9.24 -18.64 -19.17
CA LEU A 483 9.74 -19.18 -17.89
C LEU A 483 8.61 -19.47 -16.91
N LEU A 484 7.62 -18.58 -16.79
CA LEU A 484 6.47 -18.76 -15.89
C LEU A 484 5.50 -19.83 -16.39
N GLN A 485 5.25 -19.92 -17.69
CA GLN A 485 4.38 -20.97 -18.24
C GLN A 485 5.01 -22.36 -18.15
N LYS A 486 6.33 -22.48 -18.27
CA LYS A 486 7.05 -23.73 -17.99
C LYS A 486 7.02 -24.08 -16.50
N CYS A 487 7.16 -23.12 -15.61
CA CYS A 487 7.03 -23.34 -14.15
C CYS A 487 5.59 -23.70 -13.74
N ILE A 488 4.57 -23.10 -14.36
CA ILE A 488 3.15 -23.39 -14.04
C ILE A 488 2.71 -24.75 -14.61
N ALA A 489 3.27 -25.17 -15.75
CA ALA A 489 2.88 -26.42 -16.41
C ALA A 489 3.64 -27.66 -15.89
N GLN A 490 4.82 -27.51 -15.31
CA GLN A 490 5.64 -28.62 -14.82
C GLN A 490 5.72 -28.78 -13.31
N ASP A 491 5.45 -27.73 -12.50
CA ASP A 491 5.61 -27.78 -11.05
C ASP A 491 4.47 -27.08 -10.30
N GLY A 492 3.27 -27.65 -10.37
CA GLY A 492 2.17 -27.30 -9.44
C GLY A 492 2.53 -27.48 -7.95
N ILE A 493 3.65 -28.12 -7.66
CA ILE A 493 4.18 -28.41 -6.33
C ILE A 493 5.05 -27.26 -5.81
N LEU A 494 5.80 -26.55 -6.64
CA LEU A 494 6.69 -25.45 -6.19
C LEU A 494 5.91 -24.18 -5.81
N PHE A 495 4.80 -23.90 -6.47
CA PHE A 495 3.95 -22.73 -6.13
C PHE A 495 3.12 -22.98 -4.87
N GLY A 496 2.75 -24.23 -4.60
CA GLY A 496 2.08 -24.61 -3.34
C GLY A 496 3.00 -24.50 -2.13
N LEU A 497 4.26 -24.90 -2.25
CA LEU A 497 5.27 -24.77 -1.20
C LEU A 497 5.66 -23.31 -0.96
N SER A 498 5.90 -22.52 -2.01
CA SER A 498 6.26 -21.09 -1.90
C SER A 498 5.12 -20.24 -1.32
N PHE A 499 3.85 -20.61 -1.56
CA PHE A 499 2.70 -19.88 -1.01
C PHE A 499 2.39 -20.27 0.44
N HIS A 500 2.57 -21.54 0.80
CA HIS A 500 2.49 -22.02 2.19
C HIS A 500 3.61 -21.41 3.03
N ASP A 501 4.82 -21.32 2.49
CA ASP A 501 5.96 -20.68 3.12
C ASP A 501 5.78 -19.15 3.23
N ALA A 502 5.18 -18.49 2.23
CA ALA A 502 4.82 -17.07 2.30
C ALA A 502 3.73 -16.79 3.35
N ILE A 503 2.69 -17.65 3.45
CA ILE A 503 1.70 -17.56 4.53
C ILE A 503 2.34 -17.89 5.89
N GLN A 504 3.22 -18.86 5.97
CA GLN A 504 3.94 -19.18 7.22
C GLN A 504 4.90 -18.05 7.60
N VAL A 505 5.56 -17.40 6.65
CA VAL A 505 6.35 -16.19 6.87
C VAL A 505 5.44 -15.05 7.34
N ILE A 506 4.31 -14.79 6.71
CA ILE A 506 3.33 -13.77 7.12
C ILE A 506 2.78 -14.11 8.52
N CYS A 507 2.44 -15.36 8.81
CA CYS A 507 1.95 -15.80 10.12
C CYS A 507 3.06 -15.76 11.19
N SER A 508 4.31 -16.10 10.85
CA SER A 508 5.45 -15.97 11.75
C SER A 508 5.78 -14.50 12.03
N PHE A 509 5.61 -13.63 11.04
CA PHE A 509 5.70 -12.18 11.19
C PHE A 509 4.63 -11.64 12.15
N ALA A 510 3.38 -12.07 12.00
CA ALA A 510 2.28 -11.70 12.89
C ALA A 510 2.53 -12.20 14.33
N SER A 511 3.03 -13.42 14.51
CA SER A 511 3.37 -13.97 15.83
C SER A 511 4.54 -13.27 16.49
N CYS A 512 5.54 -12.82 15.73
CA CYS A 512 6.70 -12.10 16.25
C CYS A 512 6.35 -10.67 16.73
N GLN A 513 5.34 -10.05 16.12
CA GLN A 513 4.82 -8.74 16.55
C GLN A 513 3.87 -8.85 17.76
N LEU A 514 3.18 -9.98 17.96
CA LEU A 514 2.28 -10.21 19.09
C LEU A 514 3.01 -10.57 20.40
N HIS A 515 4.30 -10.92 20.34
CA HIS A 515 5.12 -11.26 21.51
C HIS A 515 6.07 -10.14 21.95
N ARG A 516 5.95 -8.95 21.42
CA ARG A 516 6.55 -7.71 21.90
C ARG A 516 5.46 -6.72 22.36
#